data_97fe9cc36b91e4d6451dd8e5bb6c15c8
#
_entry.id   97fe9cc36b91e4d6451dd8e5bb6c15c8
#
_cell.length_a   1.000
_cell.length_b   1.000
_cell.length_c   1.000
_cell.angle_alpha   90.00
_cell.angle_beta   90.00
_cell.angle_gamma   90.00
#
_symmetry.space_group_name_H-M   'P 1'
#
loop_
_entity.id
_entity.type
_entity.pdbx_description
1 polymer ?
#
loop_
_entity_poly.entity_id
_entity_poly.type
_entity_poly.pdbx_seq_one_letter_code
_entity_poly.pdbx_strand_id
1 'polypeptide(L)'
;LLSEGENTVVGSAKDDNGSWLQPRGKQCLCYKSRVTSYTRTTGIWQTVWLEFVPQTYLVSSKMTPHAVDGAIDICVKASDVHMQDHTVKLTAYYGGMEVGTASARFVGDRADARLTVSEIHLWEVLAPELYDLKIELIKNGETVDTVESYFALRDISFDAKGLTVNGKHVFMRLVLDQGFNPEGIYTAPTAEFLKHDIELAIKAGFNGARLHQRVFEERTLYYADLLGYMVWAEEAAGIDLSRPDATELFLPEWMEIFNSHYNHPSVVGWCPFNETWDINGARQSEE
;
A
#
# COMPACT_ATOMS: atom_id res chain seq x y z
N LEU A 1 16.46 7.46 -21.34
CA LEU A 1 17.61 6.69 -21.83
C LEU A 1 18.84 7.14 -21.07
N LEU A 2 19.51 6.25 -20.36
CA LEU A 2 20.76 6.52 -19.66
C LEU A 2 21.93 6.44 -20.66
N SER A 3 22.93 7.28 -20.49
CA SER A 3 24.20 7.23 -21.21
C SER A 3 25.28 6.59 -20.34
N GLU A 4 26.38 6.13 -20.97
CA GLU A 4 27.57 5.73 -20.21
C GLU A 4 28.14 6.97 -19.48
N GLY A 5 28.45 6.81 -18.18
CA GLY A 5 28.98 7.84 -17.33
C GLY A 5 27.92 8.54 -16.45
N GLU A 6 28.14 9.81 -16.20
CA GLU A 6 27.25 10.59 -15.32
C GLU A 6 25.92 10.94 -16.02
N ASN A 7 24.84 10.69 -15.31
CA ASN A 7 23.46 11.00 -15.75
C ASN A 7 22.83 11.95 -14.74
N THR A 8 22.23 13.03 -15.21
CA THR A 8 21.56 14.02 -14.36
C THR A 8 20.05 13.86 -14.47
N VAL A 9 19.37 13.68 -13.35
CA VAL A 9 17.91 13.69 -13.24
C VAL A 9 17.49 14.98 -12.58
N VAL A 10 16.58 15.73 -13.22
CA VAL A 10 16.04 16.98 -12.68
C VAL A 10 14.55 16.75 -12.34
N GLY A 11 14.19 16.93 -11.07
CA GLY A 11 12.83 16.90 -10.58
C GLY A 11 12.31 18.30 -10.28
N SER A 12 11.04 18.58 -10.60
CA SER A 12 10.34 19.78 -10.20
C SER A 12 9.05 19.41 -9.46
N ALA A 13 8.86 19.98 -8.26
CA ALA A 13 7.63 19.81 -7.50
C ALA A 13 6.94 21.18 -7.35
N LYS A 14 5.62 21.18 -7.63
CA LYS A 14 4.76 22.34 -7.42
C LYS A 14 3.64 21.94 -6.47
N ASP A 15 3.50 22.70 -5.40
CA ASP A 15 2.51 22.48 -4.36
C ASP A 15 1.84 23.81 -4.01
N ASP A 16 0.53 23.88 -4.15
CA ASP A 16 -0.28 25.03 -3.74
C ASP A 16 -0.81 24.79 -2.32
N ASN A 17 0.02 25.13 -1.34
CA ASN A 17 -0.31 24.97 0.08
C ASN A 17 -1.56 25.76 0.54
N GLY A 18 -2.05 26.69 -0.26
CA GLY A 18 -3.26 27.48 -0.01
C GLY A 18 -4.52 26.88 -0.64
N SER A 19 -4.36 25.91 -1.52
CA SER A 19 -5.46 25.28 -2.23
C SER A 19 -6.31 24.39 -1.32
N TRP A 20 -7.62 24.40 -1.54
CA TRP A 20 -8.58 23.46 -0.98
C TRP A 20 -8.98 22.37 -1.99
N LEU A 21 -8.28 22.31 -3.13
CA LEU A 21 -8.50 21.32 -4.19
C LEU A 21 -7.63 20.07 -4.05
N GLN A 22 -6.65 20.11 -3.17
CA GLN A 22 -5.73 19.00 -2.93
C GLN A 22 -5.71 18.60 -1.45
N PRO A 23 -5.63 17.30 -1.13
CA PRO A 23 -5.46 16.84 0.24
C PRO A 23 -4.13 17.31 0.82
N ARG A 24 -4.13 17.90 2.02
CA ARG A 24 -2.92 18.34 2.70
C ARG A 24 -2.69 17.68 4.05
N GLY A 25 -3.71 17.00 4.56
CA GLY A 25 -3.65 16.36 5.87
C GLY A 25 -3.36 17.35 7.00
N LYS A 26 -2.46 16.98 7.89
CA LYS A 26 -2.05 17.80 9.05
C LYS A 26 -0.98 18.84 8.73
N GLN A 27 -0.70 19.14 7.47
CA GLN A 27 0.20 20.23 7.11
C GLN A 27 -0.50 21.59 7.32
N CYS A 28 0.18 22.48 8.06
CA CYS A 28 -0.35 23.81 8.37
C CYS A 28 -0.25 24.72 7.14
N LEU A 29 -1.23 25.61 6.96
CA LEU A 29 -1.13 26.70 5.96
C LEU A 29 -0.03 27.72 6.31
N CYS A 30 0.46 27.72 7.54
CA CYS A 30 1.53 28.58 8.04
C CYS A 30 2.87 27.85 8.03
N TYR A 31 3.98 28.59 8.05
CA TYR A 31 5.34 28.03 8.14
C TYR A 31 5.71 27.47 9.52
N LYS A 32 4.84 27.59 10.51
CA LYS A 32 5.07 27.07 11.87
C LYS A 32 3.94 26.14 12.24
N SER A 33 4.28 25.07 12.96
CA SER A 33 3.28 24.21 13.60
C SER A 33 2.33 25.02 14.44
N ARG A 34 1.03 24.74 14.32
CA ARG A 34 -0.01 25.47 15.05
C ARG A 34 -1.14 24.52 15.43
N VAL A 35 -1.51 24.54 16.71
CA VAL A 35 -2.60 23.73 17.29
C VAL A 35 -2.38 22.25 16.97
N THR A 36 -3.18 21.67 16.08
CA THR A 36 -3.14 20.25 15.69
C THR A 36 -2.48 20.00 14.34
N SER A 37 -1.80 21.01 13.78
CA SER A 37 -1.15 20.92 12.46
C SER A 37 0.35 21.20 12.58
N TYR A 38 1.12 20.56 11.71
CA TYR A 38 2.57 20.63 11.66
C TYR A 38 3.03 21.59 10.55
N THR A 39 4.30 21.98 10.58
CA THR A 39 4.87 22.79 9.51
C THR A 39 4.69 22.09 8.16
N ARG A 40 4.41 22.88 7.13
CA ARG A 40 4.25 22.37 5.78
C ARG A 40 5.60 22.06 5.12
N THR A 41 5.57 21.15 4.18
CA THR A 41 6.68 20.81 3.29
C THR A 41 6.20 20.78 1.85
N THR A 42 7.14 20.95 0.90
CA THR A 42 6.87 20.82 -0.53
C THR A 42 7.99 20.01 -1.17
N GLY A 43 7.66 19.07 -2.02
CA GLY A 43 8.63 18.24 -2.73
C GLY A 43 8.30 16.77 -2.69
N ILE A 44 9.15 15.97 -3.33
CA ILE A 44 9.09 14.50 -3.29
C ILE A 44 9.63 14.05 -1.94
N TRP A 45 8.78 13.49 -1.11
CA TRP A 45 9.12 13.16 0.28
C TRP A 45 9.30 11.67 0.55
N GLN A 46 8.89 10.82 -0.39
CA GLN A 46 9.12 9.38 -0.36
C GLN A 46 10.34 8.99 -1.21
N THR A 47 10.79 7.75 -1.07
CA THR A 47 11.96 7.23 -1.77
C THR A 47 11.78 7.30 -3.29
N VAL A 48 12.85 7.72 -3.98
CA VAL A 48 12.98 7.65 -5.45
C VAL A 48 14.09 6.67 -5.77
N TRP A 49 13.83 5.78 -6.72
CA TRP A 49 14.80 4.76 -7.15
C TRP A 49 14.77 4.57 -8.66
N LEU A 50 15.76 3.88 -9.18
CA LEU A 50 15.84 3.45 -10.57
C LEU A 50 15.71 1.92 -10.65
N GLU A 51 14.93 1.45 -11.61
CA GLU A 51 14.82 0.04 -11.94
C GLU A 51 15.36 -0.21 -13.34
N PHE A 52 16.16 -1.26 -13.47
CA PHE A 52 16.64 -1.74 -14.77
C PHE A 52 15.72 -2.88 -15.21
N VAL A 53 14.91 -2.62 -16.19
CA VAL A 53 13.91 -3.56 -16.70
C VAL A 53 14.21 -3.97 -18.13
N PRO A 54 13.84 -5.20 -18.57
CA PRO A 54 13.92 -5.60 -19.96
C PRO A 54 12.93 -4.80 -20.82
N GLN A 55 12.97 -5.01 -22.15
CA GLN A 55 12.07 -4.32 -23.07
C GLN A 55 10.58 -4.61 -22.77
N THR A 56 10.29 -5.85 -22.38
CA THR A 56 8.96 -6.26 -21.89
C THR A 56 9.12 -6.73 -20.46
N TYR A 57 8.41 -6.14 -19.53
CA TYR A 57 8.56 -6.34 -18.09
C TYR A 57 7.23 -6.38 -17.36
N LEU A 58 7.27 -6.86 -16.12
CA LEU A 58 6.14 -6.90 -15.19
C LEU A 58 5.94 -5.52 -14.56
N VAL A 59 4.73 -4.99 -14.66
CA VAL A 59 4.40 -3.63 -14.18
C VAL A 59 3.82 -3.66 -12.78
N SER A 60 2.90 -4.59 -12.52
CA SER A 60 2.22 -4.68 -11.22
C SER A 60 1.60 -6.06 -11.00
N SER A 61 1.35 -6.38 -9.74
CA SER A 61 0.53 -7.51 -9.34
C SER A 61 -0.51 -7.06 -8.33
N LYS A 62 -1.74 -7.58 -8.45
CA LYS A 62 -2.80 -7.40 -7.47
C LYS A 62 -3.19 -8.75 -6.91
N MET A 63 -3.16 -8.89 -5.58
CA MET A 63 -3.25 -10.16 -4.87
C MET A 63 -4.46 -10.17 -3.95
N THR A 64 -5.38 -11.12 -4.15
CA THR A 64 -6.58 -11.27 -3.32
C THR A 64 -6.55 -12.64 -2.63
N PRO A 65 -6.31 -12.70 -1.31
CA PRO A 65 -6.23 -13.96 -0.59
C PRO A 65 -7.60 -14.59 -0.36
N HIS A 66 -7.62 -15.92 -0.31
CA HIS A 66 -8.75 -16.77 0.09
C HIS A 66 -8.25 -17.75 1.17
N ALA A 67 -8.19 -17.26 2.40
CA ALA A 67 -7.51 -17.94 3.50
C ALA A 67 -8.08 -19.33 3.79
N VAL A 68 -9.41 -19.50 3.73
CA VAL A 68 -10.09 -20.78 3.96
C VAL A 68 -9.67 -21.84 2.95
N ASP A 69 -9.44 -21.42 1.69
CA ASP A 69 -9.08 -22.34 0.59
C ASP A 69 -7.56 -22.56 0.49
N GLY A 70 -6.76 -21.82 1.25
CA GLY A 70 -5.31 -21.80 1.09
C GLY A 70 -4.88 -21.31 -0.30
N ALA A 71 -5.61 -20.34 -0.85
CA ALA A 71 -5.42 -19.86 -2.21
C ALA A 71 -5.29 -18.34 -2.27
N ILE A 72 -4.70 -17.86 -3.37
CA ILE A 72 -4.61 -16.43 -3.68
C ILE A 72 -4.86 -16.22 -5.17
N ASP A 73 -5.75 -15.29 -5.50
CA ASP A 73 -5.97 -14.83 -6.87
C ASP A 73 -4.99 -13.70 -7.16
N ILE A 74 -4.21 -13.84 -8.22
CA ILE A 74 -3.17 -12.89 -8.60
C ILE A 74 -3.44 -12.41 -10.03
N CYS A 75 -3.65 -11.10 -10.16
CA CYS A 75 -3.74 -10.41 -11.44
C CYS A 75 -2.39 -9.72 -11.70
N VAL A 76 -1.71 -10.12 -12.76
CA VAL A 76 -0.42 -9.56 -13.17
C VAL A 76 -0.61 -8.69 -14.41
N LYS A 77 0.04 -7.51 -14.43
CA LYS A 77 0.10 -6.65 -15.60
C LYS A 77 1.53 -6.56 -16.15
N ALA A 78 1.63 -6.50 -17.46
CA ALA A 78 2.89 -6.32 -18.20
C ALA A 78 2.92 -4.98 -18.93
N SER A 79 4.10 -4.56 -19.36
CA SER A 79 4.36 -3.29 -20.02
C SER A 79 3.87 -3.19 -21.48
N ASP A 80 3.47 -4.32 -22.09
CA ASP A 80 2.99 -4.38 -23.46
C ASP A 80 1.61 -5.05 -23.54
N VAL A 81 0.78 -4.63 -24.47
CA VAL A 81 -0.54 -5.23 -24.75
C VAL A 81 -0.45 -6.42 -25.73
N HIS A 82 0.69 -6.61 -26.38
CA HIS A 82 0.93 -7.70 -27.35
C HIS A 82 1.62 -8.90 -26.71
N MET A 83 0.96 -9.47 -25.67
CA MET A 83 1.54 -10.50 -24.81
C MET A 83 1.12 -11.94 -25.16
N GLN A 84 0.58 -12.19 -26.38
CA GLN A 84 -0.02 -13.48 -26.77
C GLN A 84 0.95 -14.68 -26.65
N ASP A 85 2.26 -14.44 -26.82
CA ASP A 85 3.32 -15.45 -26.73
C ASP A 85 3.95 -15.53 -25.33
N HIS A 86 3.38 -14.80 -24.37
CA HIS A 86 3.90 -14.75 -23.00
C HIS A 86 2.98 -15.49 -22.03
N THR A 87 3.61 -16.04 -21.00
CA THR A 87 2.94 -16.60 -19.84
C THR A 87 3.54 -16.02 -18.56
N VAL A 88 2.74 -15.90 -17.51
CA VAL A 88 3.26 -15.68 -16.18
C VAL A 88 3.33 -17.03 -15.46
N LYS A 89 4.44 -17.24 -14.72
CA LYS A 89 4.59 -18.31 -13.75
C LYS A 89 4.74 -17.70 -12.37
N LEU A 90 3.96 -18.21 -11.44
CA LEU A 90 3.92 -17.83 -10.04
C LEU A 90 4.44 -19.00 -9.21
N THR A 91 5.38 -18.75 -8.31
CA THR A 91 5.89 -19.77 -7.39
C THR A 91 5.87 -19.21 -5.97
N ALA A 92 5.16 -19.86 -5.07
CA ALA A 92 5.10 -19.51 -3.67
C ALA A 92 6.07 -20.36 -2.85
N TYR A 93 6.75 -19.71 -1.90
CA TYR A 93 7.64 -20.36 -0.97
C TYR A 93 7.23 -20.03 0.47
N TYR A 94 7.43 -20.98 1.36
CA TYR A 94 7.32 -20.80 2.79
C TYR A 94 8.52 -21.43 3.49
N GLY A 95 9.23 -20.64 4.32
CA GLY A 95 10.47 -21.09 4.94
C GLY A 95 11.54 -21.55 3.94
N GLY A 96 11.54 -21.00 2.73
CA GLY A 96 12.45 -21.36 1.63
C GLY A 96 12.06 -22.62 0.85
N MET A 97 10.96 -23.29 1.20
CA MET A 97 10.44 -24.45 0.48
C MET A 97 9.31 -24.05 -0.47
N GLU A 98 9.30 -24.58 -1.69
CA GLU A 98 8.20 -24.38 -2.63
C GLU A 98 6.92 -25.05 -2.09
N VAL A 99 5.85 -24.24 -1.94
CA VAL A 99 4.56 -24.68 -1.42
C VAL A 99 3.42 -24.55 -2.42
N GLY A 100 3.68 -23.98 -3.60
CA GLY A 100 2.67 -23.86 -4.63
C GLY A 100 3.18 -23.20 -5.90
N THR A 101 2.57 -23.55 -7.03
CA THR A 101 2.87 -22.93 -8.32
C THR A 101 1.60 -22.80 -9.16
N ALA A 102 1.56 -21.75 -9.97
CA ALA A 102 0.49 -21.52 -10.94
C ALA A 102 1.06 -20.85 -12.19
N SER A 103 0.35 -20.96 -13.32
CA SER A 103 0.71 -20.26 -14.54
C SER A 103 -0.53 -19.81 -15.28
N ALA A 104 -0.43 -18.67 -15.97
CA ALA A 104 -1.50 -18.16 -16.81
C ALA A 104 -0.95 -17.52 -18.09
N ARG A 105 -1.77 -17.45 -19.13
CA ARG A 105 -1.47 -16.73 -20.37
C ARG A 105 -1.96 -15.30 -20.26
N PHE A 106 -1.24 -14.39 -20.88
CA PHE A 106 -1.70 -13.02 -21.02
C PHE A 106 -2.85 -12.88 -22.01
N VAL A 107 -3.82 -12.03 -21.66
CA VAL A 107 -4.87 -11.52 -22.54
C VAL A 107 -4.73 -10.00 -22.54
N GLY A 108 -4.25 -9.43 -23.65
CA GLY A 108 -3.75 -8.07 -23.66
C GLY A 108 -2.51 -7.94 -22.78
N ASP A 109 -2.50 -6.97 -21.88
CA ASP A 109 -1.46 -6.70 -20.88
C ASP A 109 -1.64 -7.44 -19.56
N ARG A 110 -2.68 -8.28 -19.42
CA ARG A 110 -3.14 -8.86 -18.15
C ARG A 110 -3.11 -10.39 -18.17
N ALA A 111 -2.66 -10.98 -17.08
CA ALA A 111 -2.82 -12.41 -16.79
C ALA A 111 -3.39 -12.61 -15.40
N ASP A 112 -4.40 -13.48 -15.28
CA ASP A 112 -5.05 -13.82 -14.01
C ASP A 112 -4.77 -15.29 -13.69
N ALA A 113 -4.28 -15.55 -12.48
CA ALA A 113 -3.99 -16.90 -12.00
C ALA A 113 -4.45 -17.07 -10.56
N ARG A 114 -4.94 -18.28 -10.24
CA ARG A 114 -5.17 -18.72 -8.86
C ARG A 114 -4.05 -19.65 -8.45
N LEU A 115 -3.32 -19.28 -7.41
CA LEU A 115 -2.27 -20.08 -6.81
C LEU A 115 -2.79 -20.67 -5.51
N THR A 116 -2.64 -21.99 -5.32
CA THR A 116 -3.01 -22.70 -4.09
C THR A 116 -1.73 -23.20 -3.43
N VAL A 117 -1.62 -23.01 -2.11
CA VAL A 117 -0.49 -23.50 -1.33
C VAL A 117 -0.81 -24.87 -0.71
N SER A 118 0.22 -25.70 -0.57
CA SER A 118 0.11 -27.04 0.04
C SER A 118 0.02 -26.99 1.57
N GLU A 119 0.48 -25.89 2.18
CA GLU A 119 0.46 -25.67 3.62
C GLU A 119 -0.12 -24.29 3.91
N ILE A 120 -1.14 -24.22 4.78
CA ILE A 120 -1.83 -22.98 5.11
C ILE A 120 -1.24 -22.39 6.40
N HIS A 121 -0.57 -21.25 6.28
CA HIS A 121 -0.08 -20.43 7.37
C HIS A 121 -0.78 -19.08 7.30
N LEU A 122 -1.55 -18.76 8.34
CA LEU A 122 -2.38 -17.57 8.35
C LEU A 122 -1.62 -16.38 8.96
N TRP A 123 -1.72 -15.23 8.32
CA TRP A 123 -1.30 -13.99 8.94
C TRP A 123 -2.26 -13.61 10.06
N GLU A 124 -1.77 -13.52 11.27
CA GLU A 124 -2.54 -13.12 12.44
C GLU A 124 -1.94 -11.86 13.07
N VAL A 125 -2.75 -11.13 13.83
CA VAL A 125 -2.32 -9.92 14.54
C VAL A 125 -1.25 -10.25 15.56
N LEU A 126 -0.08 -9.62 15.44
CA LEU A 126 1.15 -9.85 16.22
C LEU A 126 1.73 -11.27 16.10
N ALA A 127 1.26 -12.06 15.14
CA ALA A 127 1.78 -13.38 14.80
C ALA A 127 1.71 -13.57 13.28
N PRO A 128 2.48 -12.79 12.52
CA PRO A 128 2.41 -12.78 11.07
C PRO A 128 3.09 -14.00 10.46
N GLU A 129 2.44 -14.56 9.43
CA GLU A 129 3.03 -15.56 8.55
C GLU A 129 2.95 -15.04 7.12
N LEU A 130 4.08 -15.03 6.43
CA LEU A 130 4.22 -14.52 5.07
C LEU A 130 4.80 -15.60 4.17
N TYR A 131 4.34 -15.61 2.93
CA TYR A 131 4.89 -16.42 1.85
C TYR A 131 5.71 -15.54 0.92
N ASP A 132 6.89 -16.00 0.52
CA ASP A 132 7.61 -15.39 -0.58
C ASP A 132 6.92 -15.78 -1.90
N LEU A 133 6.87 -14.84 -2.84
CA LEU A 133 6.29 -15.02 -4.16
C LEU A 133 7.28 -14.64 -5.24
N LYS A 134 7.60 -15.59 -6.11
CA LYS A 134 8.35 -15.32 -7.34
C LYS A 134 7.39 -15.23 -8.52
N ILE A 135 7.45 -14.13 -9.25
CA ILE A 135 6.65 -13.86 -10.45
C ILE A 135 7.60 -13.83 -11.65
N GLU A 136 7.46 -14.77 -12.58
CA GLU A 136 8.32 -14.89 -13.76
C GLU A 136 7.50 -14.63 -15.03
N LEU A 137 7.98 -13.70 -15.86
CA LEU A 137 7.46 -13.49 -17.20
C LEU A 137 8.22 -14.40 -18.17
N ILE A 138 7.50 -15.28 -18.85
CA ILE A 138 8.08 -16.30 -19.73
C ILE A 138 7.64 -16.06 -21.17
N LYS A 139 8.59 -16.06 -22.10
CA LYS A 139 8.37 -16.01 -23.55
C LYS A 139 9.08 -17.18 -24.22
N ASN A 140 8.35 -17.99 -25.00
CA ASN A 140 8.91 -19.15 -25.71
C ASN A 140 9.69 -20.12 -24.81
N GLY A 141 9.31 -20.25 -23.53
CA GLY A 141 9.98 -21.11 -22.55
C GLY A 141 11.17 -20.49 -21.82
N GLU A 142 11.55 -19.27 -22.17
CA GLU A 142 12.63 -18.53 -21.49
C GLU A 142 12.06 -17.46 -20.57
N THR A 143 12.63 -17.32 -19.37
CA THR A 143 12.28 -16.24 -18.43
C THR A 143 12.89 -14.93 -18.93
N VAL A 144 12.03 -13.93 -19.19
CA VAL A 144 12.44 -12.62 -19.72
C VAL A 144 12.43 -11.53 -18.66
N ASP A 145 11.64 -11.72 -17.58
CA ASP A 145 11.62 -10.82 -16.41
C ASP A 145 11.26 -11.60 -15.16
N THR A 146 11.72 -11.13 -14.01
CA THR A 146 11.44 -11.75 -12.71
C THR A 146 11.24 -10.67 -11.64
N VAL A 147 10.17 -10.80 -10.88
CA VAL A 147 9.88 -9.97 -9.70
C VAL A 147 9.76 -10.86 -8.47
N GLU A 148 10.47 -10.50 -7.42
CA GLU A 148 10.31 -11.09 -6.09
C GLU A 148 9.34 -10.24 -5.27
N SER A 149 8.39 -10.89 -4.62
CA SER A 149 7.33 -10.28 -3.84
C SER A 149 6.98 -11.17 -2.65
N TYR A 150 5.93 -10.84 -1.94
CA TYR A 150 5.37 -11.68 -0.87
C TYR A 150 3.86 -11.52 -0.80
N PHE A 151 3.21 -12.43 -0.10
CA PHE A 151 1.79 -12.35 0.24
C PHE A 151 1.49 -13.00 1.58
N ALA A 152 0.28 -12.80 2.04
CA ALA A 152 -0.23 -13.53 3.20
C ALA A 152 -1.65 -14.05 2.95
N LEU A 153 -1.98 -15.14 3.62
CA LEU A 153 -3.34 -15.65 3.67
C LEU A 153 -4.04 -15.10 4.91
N ARG A 154 -5.06 -14.28 4.70
CA ARG A 154 -5.92 -13.75 5.76
C ARG A 154 -7.31 -13.44 5.23
N ASP A 155 -8.31 -13.53 6.11
CA ASP A 155 -9.65 -13.01 5.91
C ASP A 155 -9.94 -11.90 6.90
N ILE A 156 -10.51 -10.80 6.40
CA ILE A 156 -10.93 -9.66 7.21
C ILE A 156 -12.44 -9.46 7.03
N SER A 157 -13.15 -9.34 8.13
CA SER A 157 -14.57 -8.97 8.09
C SER A 157 -14.95 -8.11 9.29
N PHE A 158 -16.07 -7.43 9.17
CA PHE A 158 -16.70 -6.67 10.26
C PHE A 158 -18.12 -7.17 10.48
N ASP A 159 -18.47 -7.31 11.73
CA ASP A 159 -19.85 -7.61 12.16
C ASP A 159 -20.27 -6.65 13.29
N ALA A 160 -21.44 -6.90 13.88
CA ALA A 160 -21.97 -6.09 14.98
C ALA A 160 -21.08 -6.08 16.25
N LYS A 161 -20.13 -6.99 16.37
CA LYS A 161 -19.18 -7.10 17.48
C LYS A 161 -17.82 -6.47 17.16
N GLY A 162 -17.56 -6.10 15.89
CA GLY A 162 -16.35 -5.43 15.43
C GLY A 162 -15.54 -6.20 14.39
N LEU A 163 -14.26 -5.96 14.36
CA LEU A 163 -13.31 -6.58 13.43
C LEU A 163 -13.13 -8.07 13.74
N THR A 164 -13.14 -8.88 12.70
CA THR A 164 -12.62 -10.26 12.75
C THR A 164 -11.44 -10.43 11.80
N VAL A 165 -10.43 -11.13 12.25
CA VAL A 165 -9.29 -11.61 11.45
C VAL A 165 -9.33 -13.14 11.48
N ASN A 166 -9.39 -13.77 10.32
CA ASN A 166 -9.51 -15.23 10.19
C ASN A 166 -10.65 -15.82 11.05
N GLY A 167 -11.80 -15.14 11.08
CA GLY A 167 -12.97 -15.52 11.85
C GLY A 167 -12.88 -15.32 13.38
N LYS A 168 -11.75 -14.78 13.88
CA LYS A 168 -11.57 -14.48 15.31
C LYS A 168 -11.77 -12.98 15.56
N HIS A 169 -12.59 -12.62 16.56
CA HIS A 169 -12.73 -11.22 16.95
C HIS A 169 -11.45 -10.65 17.52
N VAL A 170 -11.07 -9.46 17.04
CA VAL A 170 -9.88 -8.73 17.47
C VAL A 170 -10.29 -7.40 18.08
N PHE A 171 -9.90 -7.16 19.33
CA PHE A 171 -10.04 -5.84 19.93
C PHE A 171 -8.93 -4.92 19.43
N MET A 172 -9.31 -3.90 18.68
CA MET A 172 -8.40 -2.93 18.09
C MET A 172 -7.89 -1.94 19.15
N ARG A 173 -6.64 -2.11 19.58
CA ARG A 173 -5.90 -1.15 20.40
C ARG A 173 -4.98 -0.37 19.48
N LEU A 174 -5.55 0.62 18.79
CA LEU A 174 -4.82 1.40 17.77
C LEU A 174 -4.28 2.70 18.38
N VAL A 175 -3.04 3.03 18.01
CA VAL A 175 -2.52 4.39 18.17
C VAL A 175 -2.96 5.24 16.97
N LEU A 176 -3.23 6.52 17.20
CA LEU A 176 -3.42 7.48 16.11
C LEU A 176 -2.05 8.05 15.75
N ASP A 177 -1.57 7.69 14.55
CA ASP A 177 -0.27 8.10 14.06
C ASP A 177 -0.42 9.12 12.92
N GLN A 178 0.20 10.29 13.08
CA GLN A 178 0.17 11.37 12.10
C GLN A 178 1.45 11.42 11.24
N GLY A 179 2.44 10.58 11.54
CA GLY A 179 3.63 10.34 10.74
C GLY A 179 4.62 11.52 10.63
N PHE A 180 4.57 12.50 11.51
CA PHE A 180 5.53 13.60 11.52
C PHE A 180 6.72 13.28 12.40
N ASN A 181 7.91 13.61 11.92
CA ASN A 181 9.18 13.31 12.56
C ASN A 181 9.89 14.59 13.02
N PRO A 182 10.57 14.58 14.18
CA PRO A 182 11.29 15.75 14.66
C PRO A 182 12.39 16.23 13.72
N GLU A 183 13.08 15.31 13.04
CA GLU A 183 14.23 15.62 12.17
C GLU A 183 13.82 15.82 10.72
N GLY A 184 13.02 14.92 10.16
CA GLY A 184 12.65 14.89 8.74
C GLY A 184 11.31 15.56 8.42
N ILE A 185 10.57 16.01 9.43
CA ILE A 185 9.22 16.58 9.34
C ILE A 185 8.26 15.56 8.73
N TYR A 186 8.14 15.54 7.40
CA TYR A 186 7.25 14.65 6.65
C TYR A 186 7.95 13.39 6.12
N THR A 187 9.27 13.36 6.14
CA THR A 187 10.10 12.22 5.72
C THR A 187 10.71 11.53 6.93
N ALA A 188 10.59 10.22 7.01
CA ALA A 188 11.26 9.45 8.05
C ALA A 188 12.79 9.54 7.89
N PRO A 189 13.56 9.67 8.97
CA PRO A 189 15.02 9.79 8.88
C PRO A 189 15.69 8.54 8.31
N THR A 190 15.22 7.35 8.67
CA THR A 190 15.71 6.07 8.15
C THR A 190 14.59 5.03 8.06
N ALA A 191 14.84 3.92 7.36
CA ALA A 191 13.92 2.78 7.32
C ALA A 191 13.79 2.10 8.69
N GLU A 192 14.90 2.02 9.43
CA GLU A 192 14.93 1.45 10.79
C GLU A 192 14.09 2.27 11.76
N PHE A 193 14.01 3.58 11.57
CA PHE A 193 13.13 4.46 12.37
C PHE A 193 11.67 4.02 12.24
N LEU A 194 11.20 3.76 11.02
CA LEU A 194 9.82 3.33 10.77
C LEU A 194 9.51 2.00 11.46
N LYS A 195 10.44 1.04 11.38
CA LYS A 195 10.30 -0.25 12.08
C LYS A 195 10.25 -0.08 13.58
N HIS A 196 11.19 0.72 14.12
CA HIS A 196 11.32 0.95 15.55
C HIS A 196 10.08 1.63 16.14
N ASP A 197 9.47 2.54 15.40
CA ASP A 197 8.23 3.22 15.84
C ASP A 197 7.08 2.23 16.03
N ILE A 198 6.91 1.28 15.09
CA ILE A 198 5.95 0.18 15.23
C ILE A 198 6.30 -0.72 16.42
N GLU A 199 7.57 -1.09 16.60
CA GLU A 199 8.03 -1.92 17.73
C GLU A 199 7.75 -1.24 19.09
N LEU A 200 7.92 0.09 19.18
CA LEU A 200 7.58 0.86 20.37
C LEU A 200 6.08 0.85 20.66
N ALA A 201 5.25 1.01 19.62
CA ALA A 201 3.81 0.92 19.76
C ALA A 201 3.37 -0.47 20.25
N ILE A 202 3.91 -1.54 19.68
CA ILE A 202 3.66 -2.92 20.12
C ILE A 202 4.09 -3.11 21.59
N LYS A 203 5.28 -2.64 21.95
CA LYS A 203 5.81 -2.72 23.33
C LYS A 203 4.93 -1.96 24.33
N ALA A 204 4.29 -0.87 23.89
CA ALA A 204 3.32 -0.11 24.70
C ALA A 204 1.94 -0.80 24.80
N GLY A 205 1.72 -1.93 24.10
CA GLY A 205 0.49 -2.72 24.16
C GLY A 205 -0.51 -2.44 23.05
N PHE A 206 -0.15 -1.64 22.04
CA PHE A 206 -0.96 -1.44 20.84
C PHE A 206 -0.76 -2.62 19.88
N ASN A 207 -1.80 -2.91 19.09
CA ASN A 207 -1.75 -3.95 18.07
C ASN A 207 -1.99 -3.41 16.66
N GLY A 208 -1.94 -2.10 16.49
CA GLY A 208 -2.10 -1.43 15.22
C GLY A 208 -2.14 0.09 15.35
N ALA A 209 -2.25 0.75 14.21
CA ALA A 209 -2.39 2.20 14.10
C ALA A 209 -3.49 2.59 13.11
N ARG A 210 -4.12 3.73 13.37
CA ARG A 210 -4.79 4.52 12.35
C ARG A 210 -3.78 5.53 11.82
N LEU A 211 -3.42 5.41 10.55
CA LEU A 211 -2.44 6.27 9.87
C LEU A 211 -3.12 7.57 9.43
N HIS A 212 -3.22 8.51 10.39
CA HIS A 212 -4.17 9.61 10.37
C HIS A 212 -3.79 10.73 9.39
N GLN A 213 -4.67 10.98 8.43
CA GLN A 213 -4.61 12.07 7.45
C GLN A 213 -3.29 12.10 6.65
N ARG A 214 -2.77 10.94 6.35
CA ARG A 214 -1.52 10.81 5.58
C ARG A 214 -1.44 9.46 4.91
N VAL A 215 -0.97 9.47 3.66
CA VAL A 215 -0.55 8.26 2.95
C VAL A 215 0.86 7.92 3.39
N PHE A 216 1.02 6.87 4.18
CA PHE A 216 2.33 6.43 4.66
C PHE A 216 3.10 5.73 3.55
N GLU A 217 4.43 5.77 3.64
CA GLU A 217 5.27 5.10 2.67
C GLU A 217 5.20 3.57 2.78
N GLU A 218 5.40 2.89 1.66
CA GLU A 218 5.34 1.44 1.50
C GLU A 218 6.18 0.68 2.55
N ARG A 219 7.32 1.23 2.96
CA ARG A 219 8.18 0.61 3.98
C ARG A 219 7.53 0.52 5.35
N THR A 220 6.68 1.49 5.70
CA THR A 220 5.90 1.43 6.96
C THR A 220 4.94 0.25 6.91
N LEU A 221 4.22 0.10 5.79
CA LEU A 221 3.28 -1.00 5.60
C LEU A 221 4.00 -2.35 5.56
N TYR A 222 5.15 -2.42 4.88
CA TYR A 222 5.99 -3.62 4.87
C TYR A 222 6.40 -4.05 6.29
N TYR A 223 6.84 -3.12 7.13
CA TYR A 223 7.16 -3.45 8.53
C TYR A 223 5.94 -3.82 9.35
N ALA A 224 4.79 -3.21 9.07
CA ALA A 224 3.52 -3.61 9.69
C ALA A 224 3.13 -5.04 9.30
N ASP A 225 3.33 -5.42 8.03
CA ASP A 225 3.11 -6.80 7.55
C ASP A 225 4.00 -7.80 8.27
N LEU A 226 5.31 -7.49 8.38
CA LEU A 226 6.31 -8.33 9.04
C LEU A 226 6.11 -8.49 10.55
N LEU A 227 5.47 -7.51 11.20
CA LEU A 227 5.26 -7.48 12.65
C LEU A 227 3.83 -7.86 13.06
N GLY A 228 2.95 -8.11 12.09
CA GLY A 228 1.55 -8.41 12.37
C GLY A 228 0.78 -7.22 12.96
N TYR A 229 1.20 -6.00 12.62
CA TYR A 229 0.65 -4.76 13.14
C TYR A 229 -0.48 -4.27 12.26
N MET A 230 -1.70 -4.18 12.78
CA MET A 230 -2.85 -3.76 12.00
C MET A 230 -2.73 -2.30 11.57
N VAL A 231 -3.11 -2.03 10.33
CA VAL A 231 -3.12 -0.68 9.77
C VAL A 231 -4.52 -0.32 9.31
N TRP A 232 -4.98 0.83 9.76
CA TRP A 232 -6.11 1.54 9.17
C TRP A 232 -5.55 2.63 8.28
N ALA A 233 -5.52 2.39 6.96
CA ALA A 233 -4.97 3.30 5.97
C ALA A 233 -5.94 4.46 5.70
N GLU A 234 -5.42 5.67 5.62
CA GLU A 234 -6.23 6.87 5.52
C GLU A 234 -5.69 7.82 4.46
N GLU A 235 -6.61 8.49 3.76
CA GLU A 235 -6.29 9.60 2.87
C GLU A 235 -6.03 10.87 3.67
N ALA A 236 -5.20 11.75 3.11
CA ALA A 236 -5.01 13.07 3.68
C ALA A 236 -6.30 13.90 3.58
N ALA A 237 -6.74 14.49 4.68
CA ALA A 237 -7.87 15.41 4.68
C ALA A 237 -7.45 16.83 4.25
N GLY A 238 -8.38 17.79 4.34
CA GLY A 238 -8.12 19.20 4.03
C GLY A 238 -8.39 19.58 2.58
N ILE A 239 -9.26 18.83 1.94
CA ILE A 239 -9.86 19.09 0.62
C ILE A 239 -11.32 19.53 0.79
N ASP A 240 -11.80 20.41 -0.06
CA ASP A 240 -13.19 20.88 -0.07
C ASP A 240 -14.01 20.05 -1.07
N LEU A 241 -14.61 18.96 -0.60
CA LEU A 241 -15.41 18.05 -1.41
C LEU A 241 -16.80 18.62 -1.80
N SER A 242 -17.18 19.80 -1.34
CA SER A 242 -18.36 20.49 -1.85
C SER A 242 -18.16 21.05 -3.28
N ARG A 243 -16.91 21.03 -3.74
CA ARG A 243 -16.50 21.51 -5.07
C ARG A 243 -16.34 20.32 -6.03
N PRO A 244 -17.01 20.32 -7.18
CA PRO A 244 -16.87 19.24 -8.18
C PRO A 244 -15.42 19.03 -8.64
N ASP A 245 -14.67 20.11 -8.86
CA ASP A 245 -13.26 20.05 -9.27
C ASP A 245 -12.35 19.40 -8.24
N ALA A 246 -12.65 19.53 -6.95
CA ALA A 246 -11.94 18.83 -5.88
C ALA A 246 -12.20 17.31 -5.92
N THR A 247 -13.44 16.90 -6.16
CA THR A 247 -13.80 15.48 -6.27
C THR A 247 -13.14 14.82 -7.48
N GLU A 248 -13.07 15.53 -8.63
CA GLU A 248 -12.39 15.06 -9.83
C GLU A 248 -10.88 14.79 -9.60
N LEU A 249 -10.25 15.53 -8.69
CA LEU A 249 -8.84 15.32 -8.31
C LEU A 249 -8.68 14.22 -7.25
N PHE A 250 -9.58 14.19 -6.27
CA PHE A 250 -9.52 13.27 -5.13
C PHE A 250 -9.70 11.81 -5.54
N LEU A 251 -10.71 11.50 -6.37
CA LEU A 251 -11.05 10.11 -6.68
C LEU A 251 -9.92 9.34 -7.38
N PRO A 252 -9.24 9.88 -8.42
CA PRO A 252 -8.09 9.20 -9.01
C PRO A 252 -6.96 8.98 -8.03
N GLU A 253 -6.62 9.99 -7.19
CA GLU A 253 -5.58 9.88 -6.17
C GLU A 253 -5.91 8.78 -5.16
N TRP A 254 -7.13 8.76 -4.62
CA TRP A 254 -7.58 7.72 -3.71
C TRP A 254 -7.51 6.33 -4.32
N MET A 255 -7.87 6.18 -5.60
CA MET A 255 -7.78 4.89 -6.29
C MET A 255 -6.33 4.44 -6.51
N GLU A 256 -5.41 5.36 -6.75
CA GLU A 256 -3.98 5.04 -6.82
C GLU A 256 -3.44 4.55 -5.47
N ILE A 257 -3.76 5.25 -4.38
CA ILE A 257 -3.40 4.86 -3.01
C ILE A 257 -3.96 3.49 -2.68
N PHE A 258 -5.25 3.28 -2.93
CA PHE A 258 -5.91 1.99 -2.71
C PHE A 258 -5.21 0.85 -3.47
N ASN A 259 -4.86 1.07 -4.74
CA ASN A 259 -4.22 0.04 -5.55
C ASN A 259 -2.77 -0.22 -5.12
N SER A 260 -2.01 0.81 -4.73
CA SER A 260 -0.63 0.63 -4.27
C SER A 260 -0.56 -0.15 -2.95
N HIS A 261 -1.44 0.14 -2.01
CA HIS A 261 -1.45 -0.49 -0.70
C HIS A 261 -2.29 -1.78 -0.62
N TYR A 262 -2.95 -2.18 -1.70
CA TYR A 262 -3.90 -3.30 -1.70
C TYR A 262 -3.31 -4.64 -1.23
N ASN A 263 -2.05 -4.89 -1.60
CA ASN A 263 -1.39 -6.16 -1.33
C ASN A 263 -0.91 -6.33 0.12
N HIS A 264 -0.89 -5.25 0.92
CA HIS A 264 -0.40 -5.32 2.30
C HIS A 264 -1.39 -6.04 3.23
N PRO A 265 -1.02 -7.20 3.81
CA PRO A 265 -1.90 -7.92 4.72
C PRO A 265 -2.21 -7.17 6.01
N SER A 266 -1.35 -6.26 6.44
CA SER A 266 -1.58 -5.42 7.62
C SER A 266 -2.72 -4.42 7.46
N VAL A 267 -3.06 -4.02 6.23
CA VAL A 267 -4.16 -3.07 5.97
C VAL A 267 -5.50 -3.77 6.19
N VAL A 268 -6.15 -3.46 7.31
CA VAL A 268 -7.42 -4.05 7.73
C VAL A 268 -8.62 -3.11 7.57
N GLY A 269 -8.37 -1.86 7.28
CA GLY A 269 -9.41 -0.84 7.11
C GLY A 269 -8.94 0.32 6.24
N TRP A 270 -9.90 0.96 5.58
CA TRP A 270 -9.70 2.08 4.68
C TRP A 270 -10.54 3.27 5.13
N CYS A 271 -9.93 4.43 5.24
CA CYS A 271 -10.58 5.66 5.64
C CYS A 271 -10.36 6.76 4.57
N PRO A 272 -11.26 6.90 3.60
CA PRO A 272 -11.12 7.92 2.58
C PRO A 272 -11.31 9.33 3.12
N PHE A 273 -12.05 9.47 4.22
CA PHE A 273 -12.42 10.79 4.75
C PHE A 273 -12.21 10.87 6.25
N ASN A 274 -11.57 11.96 6.69
CA ASN A 274 -11.50 12.34 8.10
C ASN A 274 -12.14 13.72 8.29
N GLU A 275 -13.15 13.79 9.16
CA GLU A 275 -13.79 15.06 9.54
C GLU A 275 -14.19 15.92 8.33
N THR A 276 -14.69 15.30 7.28
CA THR A 276 -15.23 15.99 6.11
C THR A 276 -16.63 16.50 6.43
N TRP A 277 -16.67 17.64 7.09
CA TRP A 277 -17.89 18.38 7.35
C TRP A 277 -18.14 19.28 6.14
N ASP A 278 -19.37 19.38 5.68
CA ASP A 278 -19.71 20.47 4.80
C ASP A 278 -19.72 21.78 5.63
N ILE A 279 -19.46 22.88 4.94
CA ILE A 279 -19.38 24.21 5.54
C ILE A 279 -20.70 24.63 6.22
N ASN A 280 -21.81 23.99 5.88
CA ASN A 280 -23.16 24.28 6.34
C ASN A 280 -23.75 23.22 7.27
N GLY A 281 -23.00 22.17 7.64
CA GLY A 281 -23.51 21.04 8.40
C GLY A 281 -24.54 20.20 7.64
N ALA A 282 -24.62 20.35 6.30
CA ALA A 282 -25.44 19.51 5.46
C ALA A 282 -24.82 18.12 5.33
N ARG A 283 -25.63 17.10 5.13
CA ARG A 283 -25.15 15.73 5.00
C ARG A 283 -24.22 15.60 3.78
N GLN A 284 -23.17 14.81 3.91
CA GLN A 284 -22.43 14.31 2.76
C GLN A 284 -23.42 13.72 1.78
N SER A 285 -23.25 14.00 0.48
CA SER A 285 -24.09 13.39 -0.54
C SER A 285 -23.92 11.87 -0.50
N GLU A 286 -24.99 11.13 -0.76
CA GLU A 286 -24.97 9.66 -0.82
C GLU A 286 -24.30 9.13 -2.12
N GLU A 287 -23.72 10.02 -2.94
CA GLU A 287 -23.07 9.70 -4.21
C GLU A 287 -21.62 9.21 -4.03
#